data_39cbb2d425c517b5aa755cd3960b722a
#
_entry.id   39cbb2d425c517b5aa755cd3960b722a
#
_cell.length_a   1.000
_cell.length_b   1.000
_cell.length_c   1.000
_cell.angle_alpha   90.00
_cell.angle_beta   90.00
_cell.angle_gamma   90.00
#
_symmetry.space_group_name_H-M   'P 1'
#
loop_
_entity.id
_entity.type
_entity.pdbx_description
1 polymer ?
#
loop_
_entity_poly.entity_id
_entity_poly.type
_entity_poly.pdbx_seq_one_letter_code
_entity_poly.pdbx_strand_id
1 'polypeptide(L)' 'MKKYPSVWITQKLVPDGRKLAKKFDISIKLSAMFPATHYTKDTEDEAIKFCIERFGKYDSLRKDI' A
#
# COMPACT_ATOMS: atom_id res chain seq x y z
N MET A 1 7.31 17.90 -10.75
CA MET A 1 8.47 17.20 -10.18
C MET A 1 8.03 16.02 -9.36
N LYS A 2 8.58 14.85 -9.65
CA LYS A 2 8.22 13.63 -8.91
C LYS A 2 9.03 13.55 -7.63
N LYS A 3 8.36 13.19 -6.54
CA LYS A 3 9.01 12.99 -5.25
C LYS A 3 9.19 11.51 -4.97
N TYR A 4 10.36 11.16 -4.53
CA TYR A 4 10.64 9.79 -4.11
C TYR A 4 11.15 9.79 -2.67
N PRO A 5 10.86 8.75 -1.89
CA PRO A 5 10.05 7.61 -2.30
C PRO A 5 8.58 7.96 -2.45
N SER A 6 7.92 7.30 -3.39
CA SER A 6 6.46 7.41 -3.53
C SER A 6 5.83 6.21 -2.82
N VAL A 7 4.85 6.48 -1.98
CA VAL A 7 4.19 5.45 -1.18
C VAL A 7 2.69 5.61 -1.31
N TRP A 8 2.01 4.56 -1.74
CA TRP A 8 0.55 4.62 -1.81
C TRP A 8 -0.05 3.28 -1.37
N ILE A 9 -1.28 3.36 -0.85
CA ILE A 9 -2.01 2.22 -0.33
C ILE A 9 -3.27 2.05 -1.16
N THR A 10 -3.56 0.82 -1.58
CA THR A 10 -4.75 0.51 -2.34
C THR A 10 -5.49 -0.65 -1.67
N GLN A 11 -6.78 -0.45 -1.40
CA GLN A 11 -7.62 -1.53 -0.91
C GLN A 11 -7.93 -2.47 -2.06
N LYS A 12 -7.86 -3.77 -1.82
CA LYS A 12 -8.23 -4.76 -2.81
C LYS A 12 -8.98 -5.91 -2.15
N LEU A 13 -9.72 -6.66 -2.95
CA LEU A 13 -10.42 -7.85 -2.49
C LEU A 13 -9.64 -9.07 -2.96
N VAL A 14 -9.39 -9.98 -2.02
CA VAL A 14 -8.62 -11.19 -2.28
C VAL A 14 -9.50 -12.39 -1.88
N PRO A 15 -9.57 -13.43 -2.72
CA PRO A 15 -10.33 -14.62 -2.36
C PRO A 15 -9.79 -15.26 -1.09
N ASP A 16 -10.70 -15.60 -0.18
CA ASP A 16 -10.38 -16.26 1.07
C ASP A 16 -11.43 -17.32 1.32
N GLY A 17 -11.21 -18.53 0.79
CA GLY A 17 -12.20 -19.57 0.81
C GLY A 17 -13.41 -19.18 -0.03
N ARG A 18 -14.59 -19.12 0.60
CA ARG A 18 -15.83 -18.73 -0.07
C ARG A 18 -16.11 -17.25 0.05
N LYS A 19 -15.25 -16.49 0.71
CA LYS A 19 -15.44 -15.08 0.97
C LYS A 19 -14.37 -14.26 0.28
N LEU A 20 -14.64 -12.97 0.14
CA LEU A 20 -13.64 -12.03 -0.29
C LEU A 20 -13.18 -11.25 0.94
N ALA A 21 -11.88 -11.26 1.16
CA ALA A 21 -11.28 -10.52 2.26
C ALA A 21 -10.69 -9.22 1.76
N LYS A 22 -10.85 -8.17 2.55
CA LYS A 22 -10.25 -6.87 2.25
C LYS A 22 -8.79 -6.90 2.66
N LYS A 23 -7.91 -6.56 1.73
CA LYS A 23 -6.49 -6.44 1.99
C LYS A 23 -6.03 -5.08 1.50
N PHE A 24 -4.94 -4.60 2.08
CA PHE A 24 -4.38 -3.31 1.71
C PHE A 24 -3.01 -3.52 1.13
N ASP A 25 -2.87 -3.16 -0.14
CA ASP A 25 -1.61 -3.30 -0.87
C ASP A 25 -0.84 -1.98 -0.77
N ILE A 26 0.37 -2.06 -0.25
CA ILE A 26 1.24 -0.92 -0.10
C ILE A 26 2.25 -0.97 -1.24
N SER A 27 2.23 0.06 -2.09
CA SER A 27 3.15 0.16 -3.21
C SER A 27 4.16 1.25 -2.93
N ILE A 28 5.42 0.92 -3.08
CA ILE A 28 6.53 1.83 -2.77
C ILE A 28 7.47 1.89 -3.95
N LYS A 29 7.73 3.09 -4.43
CA LYS A 29 8.71 3.30 -5.49
C LYS A 29 9.81 4.22 -4.97
N LEU A 30 11.01 3.68 -4.88
CA LEU A 30 12.14 4.39 -4.31
C LEU A 30 12.77 5.38 -5.29
N SER A 31 12.71 5.10 -6.57
CA SER A 31 13.19 6.00 -7.60
C SER A 31 12.57 5.63 -8.93
N ALA A 32 12.73 6.52 -9.92
CA ALA A 32 12.20 6.26 -11.26
C ALA A 32 12.84 5.04 -11.92
N MET A 33 14.04 4.68 -11.52
CA MET A 33 14.79 3.58 -12.14
C MET A 33 14.52 2.22 -11.51
N PHE A 34 13.93 2.17 -10.34
CA PHE A 34 13.64 0.92 -9.66
C PHE A 34 12.17 0.56 -9.76
N PRO A 35 11.86 -0.73 -9.88
CA PRO A 35 10.46 -1.15 -9.88
C PRO A 35 9.82 -0.93 -8.52
N ALA A 36 8.50 -0.80 -8.52
CA ALA A 36 7.77 -0.64 -7.27
C ALA A 36 7.82 -1.93 -6.46
N THR A 37 7.93 -1.78 -5.14
CA THR A 37 7.86 -2.89 -4.20
C THR A 37 6.46 -2.91 -3.59
N HIS A 38 5.92 -4.10 -3.38
CA HIS A 38 4.57 -4.25 -2.85
C HIS A 38 4.58 -5.04 -1.55
N TYR A 39 3.76 -4.57 -0.61
CA TYR A 39 3.53 -5.25 0.66
C TYR A 39 2.03 -5.34 0.88
N THR A 40 1.58 -6.38 1.55
CA THR A 40 0.15 -6.57 1.81
C THR A 40 -0.09 -6.60 3.31
N LYS A 41 -1.09 -5.86 3.77
CA LYS A 41 -1.52 -5.85 5.16
C LYS A 41 -2.99 -6.20 5.26
N ASP A 42 -3.41 -6.69 6.43
CA ASP A 42 -4.78 -7.14 6.62
C ASP A 42 -5.75 -6.00 6.95
N THR A 43 -5.26 -4.93 7.57
CA THR A 43 -6.08 -3.81 7.96
C THR A 43 -5.48 -2.50 7.49
N GLU A 44 -6.37 -1.50 7.37
CA GLU A 44 -5.96 -0.15 7.00
C GLU A 44 -4.97 0.43 8.02
N ASP A 45 -5.27 0.24 9.30
CA ASP A 45 -4.42 0.77 10.36
C ASP A 45 -3.00 0.19 10.28
N GLU A 46 -2.89 -1.11 10.03
CA GLU A 46 -1.60 -1.76 9.87
C GLU A 46 -0.84 -1.22 8.67
N ALA A 47 -1.57 -1.00 7.56
CA ALA A 47 -0.95 -0.46 6.35
C ALA A 47 -0.41 0.94 6.59
N ILE A 48 -1.22 1.80 7.20
CA ILE A 48 -0.82 3.16 7.51
C ILE A 48 0.36 3.17 8.47
N LYS A 49 0.29 2.36 9.51
CA LYS A 49 1.37 2.28 10.51
C LYS A 49 2.67 1.83 9.86
N PHE A 50 2.60 0.83 8.98
CA PHE A 50 3.77 0.35 8.25
C PHE A 50 4.41 1.49 7.45
N CYS A 51 3.60 2.25 6.72
CA CYS A 51 4.10 3.34 5.91
C CYS A 51 4.75 4.43 6.76
N ILE A 52 4.10 4.80 7.86
CA ILE A 52 4.63 5.85 8.73
C ILE A 52 5.92 5.41 9.41
N GLU A 53 5.97 4.17 9.89
CA GLU A 53 7.17 3.68 10.57
C GLU A 53 8.36 3.51 9.62
N ARG A 54 8.09 3.09 8.38
CA ARG A 54 9.16 2.83 7.41
C ARG A 54 9.57 4.06 6.63
N PHE A 55 8.61 4.89 6.25
CA PHE A 55 8.86 5.98 5.31
C PHE A 55 8.46 7.34 5.85
N GLY A 56 7.82 7.39 7.00
CA GLY A 56 7.36 8.62 7.61
C GLY A 56 6.14 9.24 6.94
N LYS A 57 5.59 8.59 5.91
CA LYS A 57 4.47 9.13 5.15
C LYS A 57 3.80 8.08 4.29
N TYR A 58 2.62 8.43 3.78
CA TYR A 58 2.05 7.78 2.61
C TYR A 58 1.39 8.86 1.76
N ASP A 59 1.41 8.71 0.43
CA ASP A 59 0.97 9.76 -0.48
C ASP A 59 -0.52 9.67 -0.80
N SER A 60 -1.07 8.47 -0.82
CA SER A 60 -2.50 8.30 -1.09
C SER A 60 -3.01 6.98 -0.53
N LEU A 61 -4.32 6.94 -0.32
CA LEU A 61 -5.01 5.75 0.13
C LEU A 61 -6.29 5.63 -0.70
N ARG A 62 -6.42 4.55 -1.44
CA ARG A 62 -7.58 4.28 -2.28
C ARG A 62 -8.42 3.14 -1.74
N LYS A 63 -9.71 3.37 -1.69
CA LYS A 63 -10.70 2.39 -1.22
C LYS A 63 -11.85 2.25 -2.20
N ASP A 64 -11.56 2.23 -3.47
CA ASP A 64 -12.58 2.22 -4.53
C ASP A 64 -13.02 0.82 -4.95
N ILE A 65 -12.97 -0.12 -4.03
CA ILE A 65 -13.48 -1.47 -4.23
C ILE A 65 -14.71 -1.70 -3.36
#